data_54ad59c6cb4170ceb580168bd36a610d
#
_entry.id   54ad59c6cb4170ceb580168bd36a610d
#
_cell.length_a   1.000
_cell.length_b   1.000
_cell.length_c   1.000
_cell.angle_alpha   90.00
_cell.angle_beta   90.00
_cell.angle_gamma   90.00
#
_symmetry.space_group_name_H-M   'P 1'
#
loop_
_entity.id
_entity.type
_entity.pdbx_description
1 polymer ?
#
loop_
_entity_poly.entity_id
_entity_poly.type
_entity_poly.pdbx_seq_one_letter_code
_entity_poly.pdbx_strand_id
1 'polypeptide(L)'
;TFGQLDDIYHFVADDGKVIFTPTTEPYKEAISWFHSLYADGLIDKEVFTHDFNMYYSKIQDPGKIVGVFMGWSRNATAAGNKDDYVPMAPLINTNGERIWRTVDAKVYSKGSFAITSQAEHPEVLVRWIDQSYDPEKSLEISQGLIGHSLEKTEDGGYRYMELPEGMTLDTVIHDFGPGNDGTFAVTQPIIDKLELNANLQERKELDEFYAPYNVPLENTMPECFFTEDEIEEVNILRTDIESYVTQKYASWIVEGGVEEEWDEFQKQLQDMNVDEYIKLYQDAYDRYYSEN
;
A
#
# COMPACT_ATOMS: atom_id res chain seq x y z
N THR A 1 -11.41 -10.48 -7.67
CA THR A 1 -12.18 -11.06 -8.80
C THR A 1 -12.12 -12.60 -8.78
N PHE A 2 -11.00 -13.19 -8.37
CA PHE A 2 -10.78 -14.65 -8.39
C PHE A 2 -10.99 -15.31 -7.01
N GLY A 3 -11.71 -14.67 -6.09
CA GLY A 3 -12.02 -15.20 -4.76
C GLY A 3 -10.89 -15.08 -3.74
N GLN A 4 -9.81 -14.43 -4.11
CA GLN A 4 -8.61 -14.25 -3.26
C GLN A 4 -8.13 -12.81 -3.33
N LEU A 5 -7.65 -12.28 -2.20
CA LEU A 5 -6.86 -11.05 -2.16
C LEU A 5 -5.41 -11.33 -2.56
N ASP A 6 -4.68 -10.27 -2.85
CA ASP A 6 -3.23 -10.28 -3.07
C ASP A 6 -2.63 -8.97 -2.55
N ASP A 7 -1.35 -8.97 -2.27
CA ASP A 7 -0.61 -7.78 -1.89
C ASP A 7 0.74 -7.70 -2.61
N ILE A 8 1.54 -6.67 -2.33
CA ILE A 8 2.84 -6.46 -3.00
C ILE A 8 3.89 -7.52 -2.69
N TYR A 9 3.70 -8.29 -1.62
CA TYR A 9 4.58 -9.40 -1.22
C TYR A 9 3.96 -10.76 -1.51
N HIS A 10 2.76 -10.77 -2.09
CA HIS A 10 2.01 -11.97 -2.39
C HIS A 10 1.62 -12.81 -1.17
N PHE A 11 1.50 -12.19 0.02
CA PHE A 11 1.03 -12.87 1.23
C PHE A 11 -0.34 -12.36 1.66
N VAL A 12 -1.22 -13.29 1.91
CA VAL A 12 -2.54 -13.04 2.50
C VAL A 12 -2.81 -14.06 3.61
N ALA A 13 -3.78 -13.79 4.45
CA ALA A 13 -4.26 -14.75 5.44
C ALA A 13 -5.70 -15.16 5.13
N ASP A 14 -6.05 -16.40 5.44
CA ASP A 14 -7.40 -16.92 5.37
C ASP A 14 -7.61 -17.89 6.52
N ASP A 15 -8.55 -17.59 7.41
CA ASP A 15 -8.87 -18.35 8.62
C ASP A 15 -7.60 -18.73 9.44
N GLY A 16 -6.71 -17.74 9.65
CA GLY A 16 -5.47 -17.92 10.40
C GLY A 16 -4.33 -18.60 9.65
N LYS A 17 -4.54 -18.98 8.40
CA LYS A 17 -3.50 -19.58 7.56
C LYS A 17 -2.92 -18.56 6.59
N VAL A 18 -1.60 -18.42 6.61
CA VAL A 18 -0.85 -17.61 5.65
C VAL A 18 -0.73 -18.36 4.32
N ILE A 19 -1.04 -17.65 3.25
CA ILE A 19 -1.03 -18.14 1.87
C ILE A 19 -0.10 -17.26 1.05
N PHE A 20 0.82 -17.88 0.32
CA PHE A 20 1.61 -17.23 -0.72
C PHE A 20 0.85 -17.36 -2.05
N THR A 21 0.27 -16.28 -2.52
CA THR A 21 -0.71 -16.30 -3.61
C THR A 21 -0.20 -16.90 -4.92
N PRO A 22 1.11 -16.77 -5.31
CA PRO A 22 1.65 -17.40 -6.50
C PRO A 22 1.61 -18.93 -6.52
N THR A 23 1.27 -19.57 -5.39
CA THR A 23 1.09 -21.04 -5.33
C THR A 23 -0.36 -21.49 -5.54
N THR A 24 -1.27 -20.57 -5.89
CA THR A 24 -2.72 -20.84 -5.89
C THR A 24 -3.34 -20.79 -7.29
N GLU A 25 -4.42 -21.55 -7.52
CA GLU A 25 -5.19 -21.49 -8.75
C GLU A 25 -5.83 -20.10 -8.99
N PRO A 26 -6.39 -19.37 -7.99
CA PRO A 26 -6.87 -18.01 -8.19
C PRO A 26 -5.82 -17.05 -8.77
N TYR A 27 -4.55 -17.19 -8.38
CA TYR A 27 -3.46 -16.40 -8.95
C TYR A 27 -3.23 -16.74 -10.43
N LYS A 28 -3.17 -18.03 -10.78
CA LYS A 28 -3.05 -18.50 -12.17
C LYS A 28 -4.18 -17.98 -13.05
N GLU A 29 -5.43 -18.10 -12.59
CA GLU A 29 -6.60 -17.57 -13.28
C GLU A 29 -6.52 -16.05 -13.48
N ALA A 30 -6.04 -15.31 -12.47
CA ALA A 30 -5.84 -13.88 -12.55
C ALA A 30 -4.82 -13.50 -13.62
N ILE A 31 -3.69 -14.20 -13.70
CA ILE A 31 -2.65 -13.99 -14.72
C ILE A 31 -3.20 -14.24 -16.12
N SER A 32 -3.91 -15.35 -16.35
CA SER A 32 -4.56 -15.66 -17.63
C SER A 32 -5.53 -14.55 -18.04
N TRP A 33 -6.31 -14.04 -17.10
CA TRP A 33 -7.25 -12.95 -17.37
C TRP A 33 -6.52 -11.63 -17.68
N PHE A 34 -5.48 -11.26 -16.94
CA PHE A 34 -4.69 -10.07 -17.22
C PHE A 34 -3.98 -10.17 -18.60
N HIS A 35 -3.49 -11.35 -18.96
CA HIS A 35 -2.96 -11.58 -20.30
C HIS A 35 -4.00 -11.28 -21.39
N SER A 36 -5.24 -11.76 -21.23
CA SER A 36 -6.29 -11.49 -22.20
C SER A 36 -6.57 -9.99 -22.36
N LEU A 37 -6.63 -9.25 -21.24
CA LEU A 37 -6.82 -7.79 -21.28
C LEU A 37 -5.63 -7.07 -21.93
N TYR A 38 -4.40 -7.53 -21.66
CA TYR A 38 -3.20 -6.97 -22.28
C TYR A 38 -3.16 -7.25 -23.78
N ALA A 39 -3.48 -8.47 -24.21
CA ALA A 39 -3.56 -8.87 -25.62
C ALA A 39 -4.60 -8.05 -26.38
N ASP A 40 -5.76 -7.80 -25.76
CA ASP A 40 -6.84 -6.98 -26.32
C ASP A 40 -6.52 -5.46 -26.31
N GLY A 41 -5.39 -5.05 -25.72
CA GLY A 41 -4.99 -3.64 -25.61
C GLY A 41 -5.80 -2.83 -24.59
N LEU A 42 -6.45 -3.50 -23.64
CA LEU A 42 -7.17 -2.88 -22.53
C LEU A 42 -6.25 -2.53 -21.36
N ILE A 43 -5.10 -3.18 -21.26
CA ILE A 43 -4.01 -2.79 -20.37
C ILE A 43 -2.96 -2.05 -21.20
N ASP A 44 -2.44 -0.96 -20.64
CA ASP A 44 -1.39 -0.16 -21.25
C ASP A 44 -0.18 -1.03 -21.63
N LYS A 45 0.26 -0.94 -22.89
CA LYS A 45 1.40 -1.72 -23.39
C LYS A 45 2.72 -1.40 -22.70
N GLU A 46 2.82 -0.24 -22.06
CA GLU A 46 4.00 0.21 -21.33
C GLU A 46 3.88 -0.01 -19.81
N VAL A 47 2.87 -0.79 -19.33
CA VAL A 47 2.57 -0.99 -17.90
C VAL A 47 3.78 -1.44 -17.06
N PHE A 48 4.72 -2.20 -17.65
CA PHE A 48 5.94 -2.69 -17.00
C PHE A 48 7.16 -1.78 -17.19
N THR A 49 7.04 -0.67 -17.89
CA THR A 49 8.18 0.20 -18.25
C THR A 49 8.00 1.66 -17.87
N HIS A 50 6.80 2.11 -17.58
CA HIS A 50 6.57 3.48 -17.18
C HIS A 50 6.73 3.71 -15.67
N ASP A 51 7.21 4.89 -15.30
CA ASP A 51 7.28 5.38 -13.93
C ASP A 51 5.99 6.08 -13.49
N PHE A 52 5.94 6.54 -12.25
CA PHE A 52 4.80 7.28 -11.72
C PHE A 52 4.47 8.55 -12.50
N ASN A 53 5.46 9.28 -13.01
CA ASN A 53 5.20 10.50 -13.76
C ASN A 53 4.51 10.20 -15.09
N MET A 54 4.94 9.15 -15.79
CA MET A 54 4.27 8.67 -17.00
C MET A 54 2.85 8.16 -16.69
N TYR A 55 2.68 7.42 -15.59
CA TYR A 55 1.37 6.95 -15.14
C TYR A 55 0.40 8.12 -14.90
N TYR A 56 0.81 9.11 -14.11
CA TYR A 56 -0.02 10.29 -13.86
C TYR A 56 -0.29 11.11 -15.12
N SER A 57 0.71 11.30 -15.98
CA SER A 57 0.54 12.05 -17.22
C SER A 57 -0.52 11.43 -18.15
N LYS A 58 -0.59 10.10 -18.22
CA LYS A 58 -1.63 9.40 -18.99
C LYS A 58 -3.03 9.57 -18.40
N ILE A 59 -3.18 9.50 -17.07
CA ILE A 59 -4.47 9.72 -16.39
C ILE A 59 -4.94 11.17 -16.54
N GLN A 60 -4.00 12.11 -16.51
CA GLN A 60 -4.25 13.55 -16.61
C GLN A 60 -4.33 14.05 -18.06
N ASP A 61 -4.15 13.17 -19.05
CA ASP A 61 -4.23 13.54 -20.47
C ASP A 61 -5.60 14.12 -20.81
N PRO A 62 -5.67 15.32 -21.43
CA PRO A 62 -6.95 15.94 -21.82
C PRO A 62 -7.78 15.11 -22.78
N GLY A 63 -7.17 14.17 -23.50
CA GLY A 63 -7.85 13.21 -24.38
C GLY A 63 -8.59 12.08 -23.63
N LYS A 64 -8.39 11.99 -22.29
CA LYS A 64 -9.08 11.01 -21.42
C LYS A 64 -8.89 9.58 -21.91
N ILE A 65 -7.63 9.21 -22.11
CA ILE A 65 -7.23 7.93 -22.69
C ILE A 65 -7.29 6.75 -21.72
N VAL A 66 -7.41 7.03 -20.40
CA VAL A 66 -7.47 6.01 -19.35
C VAL A 66 -8.90 5.86 -18.86
N GLY A 67 -9.48 4.67 -18.97
CA GLY A 67 -10.84 4.38 -18.50
C GLY A 67 -10.93 4.02 -17.02
N VAL A 68 -9.92 3.35 -16.47
CA VAL A 68 -9.83 2.94 -15.06
C VAL A 68 -8.41 3.10 -14.58
N PHE A 69 -8.24 3.61 -13.36
CA PHE A 69 -6.94 3.72 -12.73
C PHE A 69 -7.01 3.37 -11.23
N MET A 70 -5.86 3.07 -10.65
CA MET A 70 -5.66 2.94 -9.20
C MET A 70 -4.92 4.18 -8.71
N GLY A 71 -5.33 4.75 -7.58
CA GLY A 71 -4.68 5.94 -7.06
C GLY A 71 -5.17 6.30 -5.66
N TRP A 72 -4.49 7.27 -5.05
CA TRP A 72 -4.81 7.75 -3.70
C TRP A 72 -6.21 8.39 -3.63
N SER A 73 -6.48 9.30 -4.57
CA SER A 73 -7.78 9.94 -4.74
C SER A 73 -7.88 10.47 -6.19
N ARG A 74 -9.09 10.78 -6.67
CA ARG A 74 -9.27 11.43 -7.98
C ARG A 74 -8.62 12.82 -7.98
N ASN A 75 -8.77 13.56 -6.87
CA ASN A 75 -8.17 14.88 -6.72
C ASN A 75 -6.64 14.85 -6.87
N ALA A 76 -5.97 13.87 -6.26
CA ALA A 76 -4.50 13.74 -6.33
C ALA A 76 -4.04 13.15 -7.66
N THR A 77 -4.71 12.11 -8.15
CA THR A 77 -4.23 11.30 -9.27
C THR A 77 -4.69 11.84 -10.62
N ALA A 78 -5.98 12.17 -10.77
CA ALA A 78 -6.55 12.59 -12.05
C ALA A 78 -6.55 14.13 -12.26
N ALA A 79 -6.27 14.89 -11.22
CA ALA A 79 -6.15 16.36 -11.28
C ALA A 79 -7.29 17.03 -12.07
N GLY A 80 -6.98 17.61 -13.23
CA GLY A 80 -7.95 18.30 -14.12
C GLY A 80 -9.07 17.39 -14.64
N ASN A 81 -8.87 16.07 -14.68
CA ASN A 81 -9.86 15.09 -15.18
C ASN A 81 -10.67 14.45 -14.03
N LYS A 82 -10.48 14.87 -12.78
CA LYS A 82 -11.06 14.23 -11.59
C LYS A 82 -12.58 14.05 -11.64
N ASP A 83 -13.29 14.98 -12.24
CA ASP A 83 -14.76 14.99 -12.33
C ASP A 83 -15.32 14.00 -13.38
N ASP A 84 -14.43 13.43 -14.19
CA ASP A 84 -14.78 12.39 -15.17
C ASP A 84 -14.74 10.97 -14.58
N TYR A 85 -14.20 10.81 -13.37
CA TYR A 85 -14.06 9.52 -12.71
C TYR A 85 -14.95 9.40 -11.47
N VAL A 86 -15.40 8.20 -11.23
CA VAL A 86 -16.18 7.83 -10.03
C VAL A 86 -15.55 6.59 -9.36
N PRO A 87 -15.70 6.41 -8.05
CA PRO A 87 -15.29 5.19 -7.39
C PRO A 87 -15.96 3.97 -8.01
N MET A 88 -15.20 2.93 -8.25
CA MET A 88 -15.70 1.66 -8.79
C MET A 88 -15.69 0.61 -7.68
N ALA A 89 -16.84 0.00 -7.40
CA ALA A 89 -16.91 -1.11 -6.47
C ALA A 89 -16.04 -2.29 -6.96
N PRO A 90 -15.46 -3.09 -6.04
CA PRO A 90 -14.72 -4.27 -6.44
C PRO A 90 -15.53 -5.15 -7.40
N LEU A 91 -14.86 -5.78 -8.35
CA LEU A 91 -15.52 -6.71 -9.27
C LEU A 91 -16.08 -7.91 -8.47
N ILE A 92 -17.17 -8.47 -8.97
CA ILE A 92 -17.72 -9.71 -8.39
C ILE A 92 -16.73 -10.84 -8.66
N ASN A 93 -16.34 -11.53 -7.60
CA ASN A 93 -15.45 -12.69 -7.69
C ASN A 93 -16.18 -13.95 -8.15
N THR A 94 -15.43 -15.04 -8.34
CA THR A 94 -15.96 -16.34 -8.76
C THR A 94 -16.97 -16.94 -7.76
N ASN A 95 -16.95 -16.49 -6.50
CA ASN A 95 -17.90 -16.91 -5.45
C ASN A 95 -19.19 -16.05 -5.43
N GLY A 96 -19.30 -15.06 -6.30
CA GLY A 96 -20.45 -14.15 -6.35
C GLY A 96 -20.34 -12.97 -5.36
N GLU A 97 -19.19 -12.74 -4.76
CA GLU A 97 -18.96 -11.74 -3.73
C GLU A 97 -18.11 -10.58 -4.26
N ARG A 98 -18.13 -9.47 -3.55
CA ARG A 98 -17.19 -8.34 -3.71
C ARG A 98 -16.36 -8.26 -2.45
N ILE A 99 -15.04 -8.34 -2.60
CA ILE A 99 -14.10 -8.27 -1.49
C ILE A 99 -13.12 -7.12 -1.69
N TRP A 100 -12.72 -6.50 -0.58
CA TRP A 100 -11.72 -5.46 -0.52
C TRP A 100 -10.81 -5.68 0.69
N ARG A 101 -9.55 -5.27 0.57
CA ARG A 101 -8.58 -5.44 1.65
C ARG A 101 -8.91 -4.49 2.81
N THR A 102 -8.98 -5.03 4.02
CA THR A 102 -8.96 -4.25 5.25
C THR A 102 -7.51 -3.86 5.58
N VAL A 103 -7.29 -2.63 6.02
CA VAL A 103 -5.95 -2.18 6.46
C VAL A 103 -5.90 -2.23 7.97
N ASP A 104 -4.94 -2.96 8.52
CA ASP A 104 -4.62 -2.87 9.96
C ASP A 104 -3.84 -1.58 10.21
N ALA A 105 -4.45 -0.67 10.97
CA ALA A 105 -3.86 0.63 11.27
C ALA A 105 -2.91 0.62 12.48
N LYS A 106 -2.65 -0.52 13.12
CA LYS A 106 -1.76 -0.60 14.30
C LYS A 106 -0.31 -0.32 13.94
N VAL A 107 0.15 -0.86 12.79
CA VAL A 107 1.48 -0.59 12.25
C VAL A 107 1.31 -0.24 10.78
N TYR A 108 1.53 1.03 10.43
CA TYR A 108 1.42 1.49 9.06
C TYR A 108 2.70 1.22 8.26
N SER A 109 3.84 1.49 8.87
CA SER A 109 5.16 1.27 8.28
C SER A 109 6.18 0.98 9.38
N LYS A 110 7.02 0.00 9.16
CA LYS A 110 8.13 -0.34 10.06
C LYS A 110 9.46 0.10 9.44
N GLY A 111 10.47 0.34 10.30
CA GLY A 111 11.80 0.71 9.85
C GLY A 111 11.95 2.18 9.43
N SER A 112 10.96 3.05 9.71
CA SER A 112 11.02 4.48 9.40
C SER A 112 12.09 5.23 10.21
N PHE A 113 12.60 4.63 11.29
CA PHE A 113 13.69 5.16 12.10
C PHE A 113 14.56 4.02 12.61
N ALA A 114 15.88 4.17 12.49
CA ALA A 114 16.85 3.19 12.98
C ALA A 114 17.96 3.87 13.77
N ILE A 115 18.36 3.25 14.87
CA ILE A 115 19.55 3.65 15.66
C ILE A 115 20.63 2.63 15.39
N THR A 116 21.77 3.08 14.86
CA THR A 116 22.89 2.21 14.56
C THR A 116 23.67 1.86 15.84
N SER A 117 24.42 0.76 15.82
CA SER A 117 25.32 0.35 16.91
C SER A 117 26.47 1.33 17.16
N GLN A 118 26.68 2.32 16.29
CA GLN A 118 27.70 3.36 16.42
C GLN A 118 27.20 4.60 17.18
N ALA A 119 25.91 4.64 17.56
CA ALA A 119 25.37 5.76 18.31
C ALA A 119 25.95 5.78 19.73
N GLU A 120 26.62 6.87 20.11
CA GLU A 120 27.20 7.04 21.45
C GLU A 120 26.14 7.22 22.54
N HIS A 121 24.96 7.83 22.18
CA HIS A 121 23.89 8.16 23.09
C HIS A 121 22.52 7.74 22.53
N PRO A 122 22.23 6.43 22.37
CA PRO A 122 20.98 5.94 21.79
C PRO A 122 19.75 6.39 22.61
N GLU A 123 19.87 6.53 23.92
CA GLU A 123 18.81 7.01 24.80
C GLU A 123 18.37 8.47 24.49
N VAL A 124 19.28 9.29 23.99
CA VAL A 124 18.96 10.67 23.55
C VAL A 124 18.19 10.64 22.25
N LEU A 125 18.58 9.77 21.32
CA LEU A 125 17.90 9.60 20.05
C LEU A 125 16.48 9.06 20.22
N VAL A 126 16.29 8.09 21.14
CA VAL A 126 14.96 7.59 21.50
C VAL A 126 14.08 8.72 22.04
N ARG A 127 14.58 9.53 23.00
CA ARG A 127 13.82 10.66 23.56
C ARG A 127 13.52 11.74 22.50
N TRP A 128 14.41 11.93 21.56
CA TRP A 128 14.19 12.89 20.48
C TRP A 128 13.07 12.41 19.56
N ILE A 129 13.13 11.17 19.09
CA ILE A 129 12.13 10.63 18.16
C ILE A 129 10.77 10.39 18.84
N ASP A 130 10.75 10.09 20.15
CA ASP A 130 9.52 9.93 20.92
C ASP A 130 8.62 11.17 20.89
N GLN A 131 9.19 12.36 20.72
CA GLN A 131 8.43 13.59 20.57
C GLN A 131 7.58 13.63 19.29
N SER A 132 7.94 12.89 18.27
CA SER A 132 7.16 12.82 17.03
C SER A 132 5.81 12.11 17.19
N TYR A 133 5.64 11.34 18.28
CA TYR A 133 4.37 10.70 18.64
C TYR A 133 3.42 11.60 19.46
N ASP A 134 3.84 12.81 19.83
CA ASP A 134 2.90 13.81 20.31
C ASP A 134 1.83 14.09 19.25
N PRO A 135 0.53 14.12 19.58
CA PRO A 135 -0.54 14.22 18.57
C PRO A 135 -0.42 15.45 17.66
N GLU A 136 -0.03 16.61 18.23
CA GLU A 136 0.15 17.84 17.42
C GLU A 136 1.39 17.73 16.53
N LYS A 137 2.49 17.16 17.05
CA LYS A 137 3.70 16.93 16.25
C LYS A 137 3.47 15.90 15.15
N SER A 138 2.75 14.84 15.45
CA SER A 138 2.34 13.88 14.43
C SER A 138 1.51 14.52 13.31
N LEU A 139 0.58 15.42 13.67
CA LEU A 139 -0.19 16.19 12.71
C LEU A 139 0.72 17.10 11.86
N GLU A 140 1.65 17.81 12.49
CA GLU A 140 2.61 18.69 11.80
C GLU A 140 3.50 17.90 10.82
N ILE A 141 3.96 16.71 11.19
CA ILE A 141 4.77 15.85 10.33
C ILE A 141 3.98 15.40 9.11
N SER A 142 2.72 15.01 9.31
CA SER A 142 1.90 14.40 8.25
C SER A 142 1.17 15.41 7.37
N GLN A 143 0.78 16.58 7.92
CA GLN A 143 -0.09 17.56 7.23
C GLN A 143 0.56 18.92 7.07
N GLY A 144 1.79 19.10 7.59
CA GLY A 144 2.58 20.32 7.51
C GLY A 144 2.51 21.19 8.76
N LEU A 145 3.49 22.10 8.88
CA LEU A 145 3.75 22.86 10.09
C LEU A 145 2.67 23.92 10.37
N ILE A 146 2.32 24.06 11.65
CA ILE A 146 1.49 25.16 12.15
C ILE A 146 2.23 26.48 11.93
N GLY A 147 1.55 27.44 11.30
CA GLY A 147 2.09 28.73 10.88
C GLY A 147 2.70 28.76 9.50
N HIS A 148 2.76 27.64 8.77
CA HIS A 148 3.23 27.53 7.39
C HIS A 148 2.17 26.95 6.45
N SER A 149 1.59 25.83 6.78
CA SER A 149 0.52 25.16 6.03
C SER A 149 -0.75 24.97 6.85
N LEU A 150 -0.63 24.95 8.17
CA LEU A 150 -1.74 24.79 9.11
C LEU A 150 -1.82 26.01 10.04
N GLU A 151 -3.03 26.34 10.50
CA GLU A 151 -3.27 27.24 11.60
C GLU A 151 -4.26 26.65 12.61
N LYS A 152 -4.15 27.09 13.87
CA LYS A 152 -5.11 26.72 14.92
C LYS A 152 -6.36 27.55 14.79
N THR A 153 -7.51 26.91 14.92
CA THR A 153 -8.82 27.58 14.97
C THR A 153 -9.16 28.04 16.39
N GLU A 154 -10.10 28.97 16.55
CA GLU A 154 -10.50 29.52 17.84
C GLU A 154 -11.12 28.46 18.79
N ASP A 155 -11.72 27.42 18.24
CA ASP A 155 -12.31 26.29 18.96
C ASP A 155 -11.32 25.18 19.30
N GLY A 156 -10.04 25.36 18.98
CA GLY A 156 -8.95 24.42 19.27
C GLY A 156 -8.77 23.30 18.22
N GLY A 157 -9.32 23.48 17.04
CA GLY A 157 -9.09 22.65 15.86
C GLY A 157 -7.91 23.15 15.03
N TYR A 158 -7.82 22.63 13.80
CA TYR A 158 -6.81 22.97 12.82
C TYR A 158 -7.44 23.13 11.44
N ARG A 159 -6.89 24.04 10.64
CA ARG A 159 -7.26 24.16 9.22
C ARG A 159 -6.04 24.48 8.35
N TYR A 160 -6.16 24.20 7.08
CA TYR A 160 -5.14 24.57 6.10
C TYR A 160 -5.19 26.06 5.84
N MET A 161 -4.00 26.67 5.79
CA MET A 161 -3.82 28.07 5.42
C MET A 161 -3.90 28.24 3.90
N GLU A 162 -4.16 29.45 3.45
CA GLU A 162 -3.95 29.79 2.05
C GLU A 162 -2.45 29.70 1.71
N LEU A 163 -2.14 28.93 0.68
CA LEU A 163 -0.75 28.66 0.33
C LEU A 163 -0.16 29.84 -0.49
N PRO A 164 1.16 30.07 -0.42
CA PRO A 164 1.83 31.04 -1.27
C PRO A 164 1.57 30.78 -2.76
N GLU A 165 1.53 31.85 -3.56
CA GLU A 165 1.29 31.76 -5.00
C GLU A 165 2.31 30.81 -5.68
N GLY A 166 1.81 29.86 -6.45
CA GLY A 166 2.60 28.87 -7.18
C GLY A 166 3.07 27.69 -6.34
N MET A 167 2.73 27.61 -5.05
CA MET A 167 3.05 26.45 -4.21
C MET A 167 1.86 25.51 -4.06
N THR A 168 2.15 24.22 -3.98
CA THR A 168 1.18 23.20 -3.60
C THR A 168 1.35 22.86 -2.12
N LEU A 169 0.35 22.21 -1.52
CA LEU A 169 0.46 21.72 -0.13
C LEU A 169 1.66 20.78 0.02
N ASP A 170 1.85 19.88 -0.92
CA ASP A 170 2.97 18.95 -0.95
C ASP A 170 4.32 19.69 -0.94
N THR A 171 4.48 20.71 -1.80
CA THR A 171 5.69 21.55 -1.82
C THR A 171 5.92 22.22 -0.47
N VAL A 172 4.86 22.79 0.15
CA VAL A 172 5.02 23.49 1.45
C VAL A 172 5.37 22.50 2.56
N ILE A 173 4.77 21.32 2.58
CA ILE A 173 5.07 20.28 3.57
C ILE A 173 6.54 19.84 3.46
N HIS A 174 7.07 19.63 2.26
CA HIS A 174 8.45 19.20 2.05
C HIS A 174 9.47 20.33 2.26
N ASP A 175 9.15 21.57 1.90
CA ASP A 175 10.09 22.69 2.03
C ASP A 175 10.23 23.19 3.48
N PHE A 176 9.18 23.07 4.29
CA PHE A 176 9.14 23.63 5.65
C PHE A 176 9.04 22.59 6.76
N GLY A 177 8.82 21.32 6.45
CA GLY A 177 8.63 20.25 7.41
C GLY A 177 9.30 18.95 7.01
N PRO A 178 9.08 17.86 7.77
CA PRO A 178 9.61 16.54 7.48
C PRO A 178 9.03 15.87 6.23
N GLY A 179 8.03 16.44 5.59
CA GLY A 179 7.50 15.93 4.34
C GLY A 179 6.78 14.58 4.45
N ASN A 180 6.13 14.32 5.59
CA ASN A 180 5.52 13.01 5.87
C ASN A 180 6.54 11.86 6.04
N ASP A 181 7.81 12.21 6.25
CA ASP A 181 8.90 11.27 6.52
C ASP A 181 9.16 11.11 8.01
N GLY A 182 9.68 9.93 8.42
CA GLY A 182 10.02 9.61 9.80
C GLY A 182 8.93 8.87 10.56
N THR A 183 8.99 8.94 11.88
CA THR A 183 8.05 8.25 12.76
C THR A 183 7.00 9.23 13.28
N PHE A 184 5.73 8.85 13.21
CA PHE A 184 4.61 9.61 13.74
C PHE A 184 3.37 8.72 13.88
N ALA A 185 2.39 9.17 14.65
CA ALA A 185 1.11 8.48 14.79
C ALA A 185 -0.05 9.49 14.80
N VAL A 186 -0.64 9.69 13.62
CA VAL A 186 -1.84 10.54 13.50
C VAL A 186 -3.05 9.71 13.93
N THR A 187 -3.53 10.02 15.13
CA THR A 187 -4.69 9.31 15.70
C THR A 187 -6.02 9.97 15.29
N GLN A 188 -7.11 9.19 15.31
CA GLN A 188 -8.44 9.70 14.98
C GLN A 188 -8.82 10.98 15.77
N PRO A 189 -8.59 11.10 17.10
CA PRO A 189 -8.93 12.31 17.83
C PRO A 189 -8.22 13.60 17.38
N ILE A 190 -7.06 13.50 16.73
CA ILE A 190 -6.39 14.68 16.19
C ILE A 190 -6.90 15.00 14.77
N ILE A 191 -7.19 13.97 13.98
CA ILE A 191 -7.79 14.15 12.65
C ILE A 191 -9.20 14.72 12.73
N ASP A 192 -9.98 14.34 13.74
CA ASP A 192 -11.33 14.87 13.96
C ASP A 192 -11.33 16.39 14.26
N LYS A 193 -10.18 16.96 14.62
CA LYS A 193 -10.01 18.40 14.82
C LYS A 193 -9.49 19.13 13.58
N LEU A 194 -9.14 18.42 12.52
CA LEU A 194 -8.65 19.01 11.30
C LEU A 194 -9.81 19.25 10.32
N GLU A 195 -9.94 20.46 9.81
CA GLU A 195 -10.76 20.74 8.64
C GLU A 195 -10.12 20.08 7.42
N LEU A 196 -10.73 18.99 6.93
CA LEU A 196 -10.15 18.16 5.87
C LEU A 196 -10.06 18.94 4.56
N ASN A 197 -8.94 18.84 3.88
CA ASN A 197 -8.82 19.28 2.49
C ASN A 197 -9.54 18.33 1.53
N ALA A 198 -9.65 18.71 0.25
CA ALA A 198 -10.38 17.93 -0.75
C ALA A 198 -9.85 16.49 -0.91
N ASN A 199 -8.54 16.27 -0.77
CA ASN A 199 -7.95 14.93 -0.87
C ASN A 199 -8.33 14.05 0.33
N LEU A 200 -8.21 14.57 1.54
CA LEU A 200 -8.56 13.84 2.77
C LEU A 200 -10.07 13.60 2.87
N GLN A 201 -10.88 14.58 2.45
CA GLN A 201 -12.33 14.41 2.39
C GLN A 201 -12.70 13.28 1.41
N GLU A 202 -12.10 13.27 0.22
CA GLU A 202 -12.33 12.19 -0.75
C GLU A 202 -11.84 10.83 -0.23
N ARG A 203 -10.69 10.78 0.48
CA ARG A 203 -10.23 9.54 1.11
C ARG A 203 -11.23 8.99 2.11
N LYS A 204 -11.78 9.84 2.96
CA LYS A 204 -12.83 9.46 3.91
C LYS A 204 -14.06 8.90 3.19
N GLU A 205 -14.51 9.56 2.12
CA GLU A 205 -15.63 9.08 1.30
C GLU A 205 -15.34 7.74 0.63
N LEU A 206 -14.10 7.52 0.17
CA LEU A 206 -13.66 6.25 -0.41
C LEU A 206 -13.62 5.13 0.65
N ASP A 207 -13.12 5.42 1.85
CA ASP A 207 -13.12 4.44 2.95
C ASP A 207 -14.54 4.02 3.32
N GLU A 208 -15.49 4.97 3.40
CA GLU A 208 -16.91 4.68 3.61
C GLU A 208 -17.53 3.88 2.45
N PHE A 209 -17.12 4.17 1.20
CA PHE A 209 -17.59 3.47 0.01
C PHE A 209 -17.11 2.01 -0.04
N TYR A 210 -15.85 1.74 0.36
CA TYR A 210 -15.28 0.40 0.33
C TYR A 210 -15.55 -0.42 1.59
N ALA A 211 -15.91 0.20 2.72
CA ALA A 211 -16.17 -0.47 3.99
C ALA A 211 -17.11 -1.68 3.91
N PRO A 212 -18.22 -1.68 3.12
CA PRO A 212 -19.10 -2.84 2.98
C PRO A 212 -18.46 -4.07 2.33
N TYR A 213 -17.31 -3.90 1.68
CA TYR A 213 -16.59 -4.96 0.96
C TYR A 213 -15.35 -5.45 1.70
N ASN A 214 -15.03 -4.82 2.83
CA ASN A 214 -13.84 -5.16 3.61
C ASN A 214 -13.94 -6.59 4.14
N VAL A 215 -12.88 -7.37 3.93
CA VAL A 215 -12.75 -8.68 4.56
C VAL A 215 -12.43 -8.51 6.06
N PRO A 216 -12.71 -9.52 6.91
CA PRO A 216 -12.25 -9.52 8.29
C PRO A 216 -10.74 -9.26 8.41
N LEU A 217 -10.32 -8.57 9.47
CA LEU A 217 -8.92 -8.17 9.63
C LEU A 217 -7.97 -9.38 9.66
N GLU A 218 -8.40 -10.47 10.29
CA GLU A 218 -7.70 -11.75 10.33
C GLU A 218 -7.48 -12.40 8.96
N ASN A 219 -8.18 -11.94 7.94
CA ASN A 219 -7.99 -12.40 6.55
C ASN A 219 -7.05 -11.48 5.76
N THR A 220 -6.32 -10.62 6.44
CA THR A 220 -5.27 -9.79 5.85
C THR A 220 -3.94 -10.08 6.52
N MET A 221 -2.85 -10.03 5.75
CA MET A 221 -1.51 -10.15 6.32
C MET A 221 -1.17 -8.82 7.03
N PRO A 222 -0.94 -8.84 8.36
CA PRO A 222 -0.53 -7.64 9.08
C PRO A 222 0.96 -7.35 8.85
N GLU A 223 1.41 -6.16 9.26
CA GLU A 223 2.84 -5.83 9.30
C GLU A 223 3.55 -6.60 10.42
N CYS A 224 3.86 -7.88 10.17
CA CYS A 224 4.54 -8.74 11.13
C CYS A 224 6.01 -8.37 11.33
N PHE A 225 6.52 -8.59 12.54
CA PHE A 225 7.94 -8.48 12.86
C PHE A 225 8.58 -9.88 12.86
N PHE A 226 9.71 -9.98 12.18
CA PHE A 226 10.56 -11.17 12.22
C PHE A 226 11.58 -11.05 13.35
N THR A 227 12.02 -12.16 13.91
CA THR A 227 13.15 -12.19 14.82
C THR A 227 14.46 -11.94 14.05
N GLU A 228 15.57 -11.69 14.78
CA GLU A 228 16.86 -11.45 14.14
C GLU A 228 17.32 -12.65 13.29
N ASP A 229 17.10 -13.86 13.77
CA ASP A 229 17.43 -15.10 13.03
C ASP A 229 16.54 -15.28 11.78
N GLU A 230 15.25 -15.04 11.91
CA GLU A 230 14.30 -15.15 10.79
C GLU A 230 14.53 -14.12 9.68
N ILE A 231 14.97 -12.89 10.03
CA ILE A 231 15.09 -11.80 9.06
C ILE A 231 16.20 -12.08 8.01
N GLU A 232 17.28 -12.75 8.43
CA GLU A 232 18.35 -13.14 7.50
C GLU A 232 17.82 -14.16 6.49
N GLU A 233 17.12 -15.19 6.95
CA GLU A 233 16.57 -16.24 6.10
C GLU A 233 15.45 -15.70 5.19
N VAL A 234 14.52 -14.90 5.74
CA VAL A 234 13.47 -14.23 4.96
C VAL A 234 14.07 -13.39 3.84
N ASN A 235 15.14 -12.61 4.11
CA ASN A 235 15.71 -11.75 3.09
C ASN A 235 16.37 -12.55 1.95
N ILE A 236 17.01 -13.69 2.25
CA ILE A 236 17.59 -14.58 1.23
C ILE A 236 16.49 -15.16 0.36
N LEU A 237 15.48 -15.82 0.98
CA LEU A 237 14.39 -16.46 0.26
C LEU A 237 13.54 -15.46 -0.54
N ARG A 238 13.24 -14.30 0.07
CA ARG A 238 12.50 -13.22 -0.57
C ARG A 238 13.14 -12.77 -1.87
N THR A 239 14.44 -12.47 -1.84
CA THR A 239 15.15 -11.93 -3.01
C THR A 239 15.01 -12.84 -4.23
N ASP A 240 15.20 -14.13 -4.03
CA ASP A 240 15.17 -15.10 -5.12
C ASP A 240 13.74 -15.39 -5.57
N ILE A 241 12.84 -15.66 -4.64
CA ILE A 241 11.45 -16.02 -4.92
C ILE A 241 10.69 -14.84 -5.57
N GLU A 242 10.76 -13.64 -4.97
CA GLU A 242 10.06 -12.47 -5.52
C GLU A 242 10.60 -12.05 -6.88
N SER A 243 11.92 -12.16 -7.10
CA SER A 243 12.51 -11.89 -8.42
C SER A 243 11.98 -12.85 -9.48
N TYR A 244 11.90 -14.14 -9.14
CA TYR A 244 11.38 -15.16 -10.05
C TYR A 244 9.88 -14.97 -10.33
N VAL A 245 9.08 -14.74 -9.29
CA VAL A 245 7.65 -14.47 -9.42
C VAL A 245 7.39 -13.23 -10.27
N THR A 246 8.09 -12.12 -9.99
CA THR A 246 7.93 -10.86 -10.74
C THR A 246 8.28 -11.04 -12.21
N GLN A 247 9.36 -11.78 -12.52
CA GLN A 247 9.75 -12.06 -13.90
C GLN A 247 8.68 -12.88 -14.63
N LYS A 248 8.18 -13.95 -14.01
CA LYS A 248 7.13 -14.79 -14.57
C LYS A 248 5.81 -14.04 -14.74
N TYR A 249 5.41 -13.27 -13.72
CA TYR A 249 4.25 -12.40 -13.76
C TYR A 249 4.26 -11.49 -15.01
N ALA A 250 5.35 -10.75 -15.20
CA ALA A 250 5.47 -9.83 -16.32
C ALA A 250 5.47 -10.57 -17.68
N SER A 251 6.24 -11.67 -17.79
CA SER A 251 6.31 -12.48 -19.01
C SER A 251 4.93 -13.05 -19.37
N TRP A 252 4.23 -13.65 -18.44
CA TRP A 252 2.93 -14.26 -18.69
C TRP A 252 1.84 -13.25 -19.06
N ILE A 253 1.87 -12.04 -18.45
CA ILE A 253 0.91 -11.00 -18.87
C ILE A 253 1.19 -10.52 -20.27
N VAL A 254 2.46 -10.36 -20.66
CA VAL A 254 2.85 -9.87 -21.99
C VAL A 254 2.72 -10.97 -23.07
N GLU A 255 3.24 -12.15 -22.80
CA GLU A 255 3.44 -13.22 -23.79
C GLU A 255 2.44 -14.36 -23.66
N GLY A 256 1.79 -14.52 -22.51
CA GLY A 256 0.95 -15.67 -22.17
C GLY A 256 1.78 -16.86 -21.72
N GLY A 257 1.17 -18.05 -21.71
CA GLY A 257 1.86 -19.31 -21.42
C GLY A 257 1.76 -19.78 -19.96
N VAL A 258 0.99 -19.10 -19.09
CA VAL A 258 0.85 -19.49 -17.68
C VAL A 258 0.28 -20.90 -17.53
N GLU A 259 -0.65 -21.31 -18.42
CA GLU A 259 -1.26 -22.65 -18.34
C GLU A 259 -0.24 -23.76 -18.63
N GLU A 260 0.62 -23.55 -19.61
CA GLU A 260 1.63 -24.51 -20.05
C GLU A 260 2.83 -24.59 -19.10
N GLU A 261 3.18 -23.47 -18.47
CA GLU A 261 4.36 -23.36 -17.61
C GLU A 261 4.07 -23.51 -16.12
N TRP A 262 2.79 -23.61 -15.72
CA TRP A 262 2.38 -23.59 -14.31
C TRP A 262 3.03 -24.67 -13.45
N ASP A 263 3.06 -25.92 -13.94
CA ASP A 263 3.64 -27.04 -13.19
C ASP A 263 5.15 -26.86 -12.97
N GLU A 264 5.87 -26.37 -13.97
CA GLU A 264 7.30 -26.09 -13.86
C GLU A 264 7.57 -24.91 -12.92
N PHE A 265 6.71 -23.88 -12.96
CA PHE A 265 6.79 -22.74 -12.05
C PHE A 265 6.59 -23.17 -10.61
N GLN A 266 5.58 -23.99 -10.30
CA GLN A 266 5.36 -24.52 -8.95
C GLN A 266 6.54 -25.37 -8.49
N LYS A 267 7.08 -26.21 -9.35
CA LYS A 267 8.28 -26.98 -9.04
C LYS A 267 9.49 -26.10 -8.75
N GLN A 268 9.70 -25.05 -9.52
CA GLN A 268 10.80 -24.11 -9.30
C GLN A 268 10.65 -23.38 -7.95
N LEU A 269 9.43 -22.97 -7.57
CA LEU A 269 9.18 -22.39 -6.24
C LEU A 269 9.53 -23.39 -5.12
N GLN A 270 9.20 -24.67 -5.29
CA GLN A 270 9.58 -25.72 -4.33
C GLN A 270 11.11 -25.89 -4.26
N ASP A 271 11.80 -25.90 -5.39
CA ASP A 271 13.27 -25.97 -5.44
C ASP A 271 13.94 -24.74 -4.79
N MET A 272 13.22 -23.61 -4.70
CA MET A 272 13.62 -22.36 -4.01
C MET A 272 13.19 -22.29 -2.54
N ASN A 273 12.71 -23.39 -1.96
CA ASN A 273 12.24 -23.49 -0.56
C ASN A 273 11.03 -22.59 -0.23
N VAL A 274 10.05 -22.48 -1.12
CA VAL A 274 8.84 -21.68 -0.88
C VAL A 274 8.09 -22.09 0.38
N ASP A 275 8.10 -23.36 0.76
CA ASP A 275 7.43 -23.85 1.98
C ASP A 275 8.04 -23.27 3.25
N GLU A 276 9.38 -23.15 3.32
CA GLU A 276 10.06 -22.47 4.45
C GLU A 276 9.76 -20.97 4.44
N TYR A 277 9.72 -20.33 3.25
CA TYR A 277 9.34 -18.92 3.11
C TYR A 277 7.94 -18.66 3.66
N ILE A 278 6.96 -19.50 3.30
CA ILE A 278 5.58 -19.43 3.82
C ILE A 278 5.56 -19.68 5.34
N LYS A 279 6.32 -20.66 5.83
CA LYS A 279 6.38 -20.99 7.26
C LYS A 279 6.91 -19.81 8.09
N LEU A 280 7.94 -19.13 7.65
CA LEU A 280 8.48 -17.94 8.34
C LEU A 280 7.42 -16.82 8.46
N TYR A 281 6.63 -16.59 7.42
CA TYR A 281 5.52 -15.66 7.47
C TYR A 281 4.37 -16.15 8.36
N GLN A 282 4.08 -17.47 8.40
CA GLN A 282 3.09 -18.04 9.32
C GLN A 282 3.53 -17.87 10.77
N ASP A 283 4.79 -18.19 11.09
CA ASP A 283 5.33 -18.05 12.45
C ASP A 283 5.25 -16.59 12.93
N ALA A 284 5.55 -15.64 12.05
CA ALA A 284 5.43 -14.20 12.34
C ALA A 284 3.96 -13.76 12.51
N TYR A 285 3.05 -14.27 11.70
CA TYR A 285 1.60 -14.05 11.81
C TYR A 285 1.06 -14.59 13.12
N ASP A 286 1.37 -15.84 13.48
CA ASP A 286 0.91 -16.46 14.71
C ASP A 286 1.40 -15.69 15.93
N ARG A 287 2.62 -15.22 15.92
CA ARG A 287 3.21 -14.39 16.97
C ARG A 287 2.47 -13.06 17.11
N TYR A 288 2.19 -12.38 16.00
CA TYR A 288 1.44 -11.14 15.99
C TYR A 288 0.07 -11.27 16.67
N TYR A 289 -0.68 -12.33 16.38
CA TYR A 289 -2.01 -12.55 16.96
C TYR A 289 -1.98 -13.18 18.37
N SER A 290 -0.89 -13.84 18.77
CA SER A 290 -0.74 -14.36 20.14
C SER A 290 -0.37 -13.27 21.16
N GLU A 291 0.25 -12.18 20.73
CA GLU A 291 0.72 -11.07 21.58
C GLU A 291 -0.29 -9.91 21.66
N ASN A 292 -1.32 -9.89 20.82
CA ASN A 292 -2.35 -8.87 20.72
C ASN A 292 -3.75 -9.39 21.08
#